data_2abf2a1c16029552dc62ac034b016b65
#
_entry.id   2abf2a1c16029552dc62ac034b016b65
#
_cell.length_a   1.000
_cell.length_b   1.000
_cell.length_c   1.000
_cell.angle_alpha   90.00
_cell.angle_beta   90.00
_cell.angle_gamma   90.00
#
_symmetry.space_group_name_H-M   'P 1'
#
loop_
_entity.id
_entity.type
_entity.pdbx_description
1 polymer ?
#
loop_
_entity_poly.entity_id
_entity_poly.type
_entity_poly.pdbx_seq_one_letter_code
_entity_poly.pdbx_strand_id
1 'polypeptide(L)'
;MRKHANILVALAFATAMLQGCNQQPDYAAKVQADVAKAEADGQKKIIDAQAKLDQVVAQNNKNLVGSQADAQKDASNNPNAPPPDASADVVKARSDAEVKVADAQYDVDKAKAEAAKQVADARCESQAGDANKQCLATAKADYDAAVAAAKAKNDAVHAAH
;
A
#
# COMPACT_ATOMS: atom_id res chain seq x y z
N MET A 1 -23.29 -12.29 -4.08
CA MET A 1 -22.50 -12.31 -5.32
C MET A 1 -22.00 -10.89 -5.60
N ARG A 2 -20.83 -10.52 -5.10
CA ARG A 2 -20.21 -9.21 -5.36
C ARG A 2 -19.19 -9.41 -6.48
N LYS A 3 -19.43 -8.75 -7.61
CA LYS A 3 -18.56 -8.75 -8.79
C LYS A 3 -17.29 -7.97 -8.43
N HIS A 4 -16.14 -8.65 -8.41
CA HIS A 4 -14.83 -8.01 -8.32
C HIS A 4 -14.62 -7.21 -9.60
N ALA A 5 -14.68 -5.90 -9.50
CA ALA A 5 -14.26 -5.01 -10.57
C ALA A 5 -12.73 -5.01 -10.62
N ASN A 6 -12.15 -5.77 -11.54
CA ASN A 6 -10.74 -5.66 -11.90
C ASN A 6 -10.50 -4.27 -12.49
N ILE A 7 -9.95 -3.36 -11.70
CA ILE A 7 -9.42 -2.10 -12.20
C ILE A 7 -8.07 -2.41 -12.84
N LEU A 8 -8.09 -2.71 -14.14
CA LEU A 8 -6.91 -2.64 -14.98
C LEU A 8 -6.55 -1.16 -15.13
N VAL A 9 -5.59 -0.70 -14.32
CA VAL A 9 -4.93 0.59 -14.53
C VAL A 9 -4.04 0.43 -15.76
N ALA A 10 -4.58 0.81 -16.90
CA ALA A 10 -3.80 0.95 -18.13
C ALA A 10 -2.93 2.20 -17.98
N LEU A 11 -1.65 2.00 -17.64
CA LEU A 11 -0.63 3.04 -17.74
C LEU A 11 -0.37 3.30 -19.23
N ALA A 12 -1.01 4.34 -19.77
CA ALA A 12 -0.67 4.88 -21.08
C ALA A 12 0.68 5.60 -20.97
N PHE A 13 1.74 4.95 -21.44
CA PHE A 13 3.05 5.58 -21.61
C PHE A 13 3.01 6.53 -22.80
N ALA A 14 3.00 7.82 -22.52
CA ALA A 14 3.31 8.84 -23.51
C ALA A 14 4.82 8.77 -23.80
N THR A 15 5.19 8.18 -24.93
CA THR A 15 6.54 8.22 -25.48
C THR A 15 6.80 9.62 -26.02
N ALA A 16 7.33 10.51 -25.18
CA ALA A 16 7.90 11.78 -25.63
C ALA A 16 9.26 11.47 -26.30
N MET A 17 9.30 11.54 -27.62
CA MET A 17 10.54 11.50 -28.41
C MET A 17 11.36 12.77 -28.11
N LEU A 18 12.32 12.66 -27.19
CA LEU A 18 13.39 13.65 -27.03
C LEU A 18 14.52 13.28 -28.02
N GLN A 19 14.46 13.88 -29.21
CA GLN A 19 15.61 13.98 -30.09
C GLN A 19 16.57 15.03 -29.53
N GLY A 20 17.78 14.62 -29.18
CA GLY A 20 18.86 15.57 -28.92
C GLY A 20 19.89 15.05 -27.92
N CYS A 21 21.07 14.80 -28.44
CA CYS A 21 22.38 14.51 -27.84
C CYS A 21 22.78 13.04 -27.86
N ASN A 22 23.89 12.83 -28.53
CA ASN A 22 24.73 11.68 -28.75
C ASN A 22 25.01 10.87 -27.45
N GLN A 23 23.98 10.24 -26.91
CA GLN A 23 24.12 9.29 -25.80
C GLN A 23 24.53 7.94 -26.40
N GLN A 24 25.65 7.42 -25.92
CA GLN A 24 26.13 6.09 -26.34
C GLN A 24 24.99 5.08 -26.13
N PRO A 25 24.71 4.21 -27.11
CA PRO A 25 23.61 3.24 -27.04
C PRO A 25 23.67 2.35 -25.78
N ASP A 26 24.87 2.08 -25.28
CA ASP A 26 25.10 1.31 -24.05
C ASP A 26 24.57 1.99 -22.78
N TYR A 27 24.60 3.33 -22.74
CA TYR A 27 24.10 4.08 -21.59
C TYR A 27 22.57 4.07 -21.52
N ALA A 28 21.91 4.26 -22.65
CA ALA A 28 20.45 4.19 -22.72
C ALA A 28 19.95 2.79 -22.36
N ALA A 29 20.61 1.74 -22.85
CA ALA A 29 20.29 0.35 -22.52
C ALA A 29 20.48 0.07 -21.02
N LYS A 30 21.55 0.60 -20.41
CA LYS A 30 21.78 0.47 -18.97
C LYS A 30 20.65 1.12 -18.16
N VAL A 31 20.27 2.35 -18.45
CA VAL A 31 19.17 3.04 -17.75
C VAL A 31 17.85 2.29 -17.87
N GLN A 32 17.55 1.74 -19.07
CA GLN A 32 16.34 0.91 -19.23
C GLN A 32 16.40 -0.36 -18.38
N ALA A 33 17.56 -1.02 -18.28
CA ALA A 33 17.73 -2.19 -17.44
C ALA A 33 17.58 -1.85 -15.94
N ASP A 34 18.13 -0.72 -15.50
CA ASP A 34 18.03 -0.26 -14.11
C ASP A 34 16.57 0.12 -13.76
N VAL A 35 15.83 0.76 -14.68
CA VAL A 35 14.40 1.02 -14.52
C VAL A 35 13.60 -0.28 -14.44
N ALA A 36 13.84 -1.23 -15.35
CA ALA A 36 13.14 -2.51 -15.33
C ALA A 36 13.39 -3.30 -14.03
N LYS A 37 14.64 -3.24 -13.54
CA LYS A 37 15.00 -3.84 -12.25
C LYS A 37 14.27 -3.14 -11.10
N ALA A 38 14.25 -1.81 -11.07
CA ALA A 38 13.54 -1.05 -10.04
C ALA A 38 12.03 -1.35 -10.04
N GLU A 39 11.43 -1.50 -11.21
CA GLU A 39 10.03 -1.90 -11.36
C GLU A 39 9.78 -3.31 -10.81
N ALA A 40 10.63 -4.28 -11.14
CA ALA A 40 10.50 -5.66 -10.65
C ALA A 40 10.69 -5.75 -9.12
N ASP A 41 11.71 -5.08 -8.58
CA ASP A 41 11.99 -5.04 -7.14
C ASP A 41 10.86 -4.32 -6.38
N GLY A 42 10.36 -3.23 -6.94
CA GLY A 42 9.23 -2.48 -6.40
C GLY A 42 7.93 -3.31 -6.39
N GLN A 43 7.63 -3.99 -7.49
CA GLN A 43 6.47 -4.87 -7.60
C GLN A 43 6.52 -6.00 -6.58
N LYS A 44 7.70 -6.60 -6.36
CA LYS A 44 7.88 -7.64 -5.34
C LYS A 44 7.54 -7.11 -3.94
N LYS A 45 8.05 -5.93 -3.56
CA LYS A 45 7.75 -5.31 -2.26
C LYS A 45 6.25 -5.04 -2.08
N ILE A 46 5.57 -4.58 -3.13
CA ILE A 46 4.12 -4.34 -3.10
C ILE A 46 3.37 -5.65 -2.89
N ILE A 47 3.74 -6.72 -3.60
CA ILE A 47 3.13 -8.05 -3.45
C ILE A 47 3.33 -8.57 -2.03
N ASP A 48 4.55 -8.46 -1.49
CA ASP A 48 4.86 -8.93 -0.13
C ASP A 48 4.04 -8.15 0.93
N ALA A 49 3.90 -6.83 0.77
CA ALA A 49 3.09 -6.01 1.65
C ALA A 49 1.58 -6.34 1.52
N GLN A 50 1.10 -6.55 0.30
CA GLN A 50 -0.29 -6.96 0.05
C GLN A 50 -0.61 -8.32 0.67
N ALA A 51 0.31 -9.29 0.54
CA ALA A 51 0.14 -10.61 1.16
C ALA A 51 0.03 -10.52 2.70
N LYS A 52 0.78 -9.61 3.33
CA LYS A 52 0.65 -9.35 4.77
C LYS A 52 -0.70 -8.74 5.13
N LEU A 53 -1.18 -7.78 4.34
CA LEU A 53 -2.51 -7.19 4.53
C LEU A 53 -3.59 -8.29 4.43
N ASP A 54 -3.53 -9.15 3.43
CA ASP A 54 -4.48 -10.24 3.23
C ASP A 54 -4.47 -11.22 4.42
N GLN A 55 -3.28 -11.51 4.98
CA GLN A 55 -3.15 -12.33 6.20
C GLN A 55 -3.80 -11.64 7.42
N VAL A 56 -3.57 -10.34 7.60
CA VAL A 56 -4.17 -9.56 8.69
C VAL A 56 -5.69 -9.57 8.56
N VAL A 57 -6.24 -9.34 7.38
CA VAL A 57 -7.68 -9.38 7.11
C VAL A 57 -8.26 -10.77 7.42
N ALA A 58 -7.61 -11.83 6.95
CA ALA A 58 -8.06 -13.21 7.20
C ALA A 58 -8.05 -13.55 8.71
N GLN A 59 -6.99 -13.16 9.44
CA GLN A 59 -6.89 -13.41 10.88
C GLN A 59 -7.94 -12.59 11.65
N ASN A 60 -8.17 -11.34 11.29
CA ASN A 60 -9.16 -10.48 11.92
C ASN A 60 -10.58 -11.03 11.71
N ASN A 61 -10.90 -11.48 10.50
CA ASN A 61 -12.19 -12.11 10.21
C ASN A 61 -12.40 -13.37 11.07
N LYS A 62 -11.37 -14.21 11.23
CA LYS A 62 -11.42 -15.38 12.10
C LYS A 62 -11.68 -15.00 13.56
N ASN A 63 -10.97 -13.99 14.07
CA ASN A 63 -11.14 -13.52 15.43
C ASN A 63 -12.54 -12.94 15.66
N LEU A 64 -13.05 -12.14 14.72
CA LEU A 64 -14.40 -11.55 14.81
C LEU A 64 -15.49 -12.62 14.81
N VAL A 65 -15.37 -13.63 13.94
CA VAL A 65 -16.31 -14.78 13.92
C VAL A 65 -16.26 -15.54 15.24
N GLY A 66 -15.07 -15.73 15.82
CA GLY A 66 -14.93 -16.34 17.15
C GLY A 66 -15.65 -15.53 18.24
N SER A 67 -15.38 -14.24 18.34
CA SER A 67 -16.04 -13.35 19.30
C SER A 67 -17.55 -13.30 19.13
N GLN A 68 -18.06 -13.31 17.90
CA GLN A 68 -19.50 -13.37 17.62
C GLN A 68 -20.13 -14.70 18.08
N ALA A 69 -19.45 -15.83 17.84
CA ALA A 69 -19.94 -17.15 18.29
C ALA A 69 -20.00 -17.24 19.82
N ASP A 70 -18.98 -16.71 20.52
CA ASP A 70 -18.95 -16.68 21.98
C ASP A 70 -20.06 -15.79 22.53
N ALA A 71 -20.24 -14.58 21.97
CA ALA A 71 -21.32 -13.67 22.35
C ALA A 71 -22.72 -14.26 22.10
N GLN A 72 -22.90 -15.02 21.02
CA GLN A 72 -24.15 -15.72 20.74
C GLN A 72 -24.45 -16.84 21.74
N LYS A 73 -23.42 -17.57 22.17
CA LYS A 73 -23.52 -18.59 23.22
C LYS A 73 -23.91 -17.96 24.56
N ASP A 74 -23.29 -16.84 24.92
CA ASP A 74 -23.61 -16.11 26.14
C ASP A 74 -25.02 -15.58 26.13
N ALA A 75 -25.51 -15.00 25.03
CA ALA A 75 -26.87 -14.56 24.84
C ALA A 75 -27.89 -15.71 24.96
N SER A 76 -27.52 -16.91 24.53
CA SER A 76 -28.38 -18.11 24.63
C SER A 76 -28.50 -18.63 26.07
N ASN A 77 -27.47 -18.41 26.89
CA ASN A 77 -27.41 -18.86 28.27
C ASN A 77 -27.87 -17.80 29.27
N ASN A 78 -27.93 -16.52 28.88
CA ASN A 78 -28.31 -15.41 29.73
C ASN A 78 -29.29 -14.50 28.99
N PRO A 79 -30.58 -14.53 29.32
CA PRO A 79 -31.60 -13.72 28.67
C PRO A 79 -31.43 -12.19 28.88
N ASN A 80 -30.54 -11.79 29.81
CA ASN A 80 -30.20 -10.39 30.06
C ASN A 80 -28.86 -9.99 29.38
N ALA A 81 -28.22 -10.89 28.63
CA ALA A 81 -27.01 -10.54 27.88
C ALA A 81 -27.35 -9.51 26.79
N PRO A 82 -26.39 -8.61 26.47
CA PRO A 82 -26.56 -7.71 25.33
C PRO A 82 -26.68 -8.53 24.02
N PRO A 83 -27.28 -7.95 22.97
CA PRO A 83 -27.26 -8.55 21.65
C PRO A 83 -25.79 -8.87 21.23
N PRO A 84 -25.54 -9.99 20.54
CA PRO A 84 -24.17 -10.41 20.19
C PRO A 84 -23.34 -9.31 19.53
N ASP A 85 -23.93 -8.53 18.65
CA ASP A 85 -23.25 -7.42 17.94
C ASP A 85 -22.85 -6.25 18.85
N ALA A 86 -23.51 -6.11 19.99
CA ALA A 86 -23.26 -5.08 21.00
C ALA A 86 -22.44 -5.60 22.19
N SER A 87 -22.01 -6.86 22.19
CA SER A 87 -21.13 -7.36 23.23
C SER A 87 -19.79 -6.63 23.20
N ALA A 88 -19.22 -6.36 24.39
CA ALA A 88 -17.97 -5.63 24.51
C ALA A 88 -16.83 -6.30 23.74
N ASP A 89 -16.80 -7.64 23.72
CA ASP A 89 -15.75 -8.41 23.05
C ASP A 89 -15.86 -8.32 21.52
N VAL A 90 -17.08 -8.31 20.97
CA VAL A 90 -17.29 -8.13 19.52
C VAL A 90 -16.94 -6.71 19.10
N VAL A 91 -17.35 -5.70 19.89
CA VAL A 91 -16.99 -4.29 19.64
C VAL A 91 -15.47 -4.10 19.67
N LYS A 92 -14.81 -4.65 20.70
CA LYS A 92 -13.36 -4.61 20.81
C LYS A 92 -12.67 -5.34 19.65
N ALA A 93 -13.11 -6.54 19.30
CA ALA A 93 -12.53 -7.31 18.19
C ALA A 93 -12.65 -6.56 16.86
N ARG A 94 -13.75 -5.83 16.64
CA ARG A 94 -13.94 -5.00 15.44
C ARG A 94 -12.99 -3.81 15.43
N SER A 95 -12.90 -3.06 16.54
CA SER A 95 -11.97 -1.94 16.69
C SER A 95 -10.52 -2.38 16.49
N ASP A 96 -10.08 -3.45 17.16
CA ASP A 96 -8.74 -4.01 17.00
C ASP A 96 -8.46 -4.46 15.55
N ALA A 97 -9.49 -4.97 14.84
CA ALA A 97 -9.37 -5.38 13.45
C ALA A 97 -9.18 -4.15 12.52
N GLU A 98 -9.93 -3.09 12.72
CA GLU A 98 -9.84 -1.87 11.92
C GLU A 98 -8.47 -1.22 12.04
N VAL A 99 -7.93 -1.11 13.26
CA VAL A 99 -6.57 -0.59 13.51
C VAL A 99 -5.52 -1.45 12.80
N LYS A 100 -5.54 -2.78 12.98
CA LYS A 100 -4.56 -3.67 12.34
C LYS A 100 -4.62 -3.64 10.82
N VAL A 101 -5.82 -3.52 10.25
CA VAL A 101 -5.98 -3.38 8.79
C VAL A 101 -5.43 -2.04 8.32
N ALA A 102 -5.64 -0.96 9.07
CA ALA A 102 -5.09 0.35 8.75
C ALA A 102 -3.55 0.34 8.77
N ASP A 103 -2.93 -0.29 9.78
CA ASP A 103 -1.48 -0.45 9.86
C ASP A 103 -0.93 -1.24 8.66
N ALA A 104 -1.54 -2.37 8.33
CA ALA A 104 -1.11 -3.17 7.19
C ALA A 104 -1.35 -2.44 5.84
N GLN A 105 -2.41 -1.64 5.72
CA GLN A 105 -2.66 -0.81 4.56
C GLN A 105 -1.63 0.32 4.43
N TYR A 106 -1.21 0.92 5.54
CA TYR A 106 -0.11 1.88 5.56
C TYR A 106 1.18 1.26 4.99
N ASP A 107 1.51 0.03 5.38
CA ASP A 107 2.68 -0.68 4.85
C ASP A 107 2.59 -0.90 3.33
N VAL A 108 1.40 -1.23 2.81
CA VAL A 108 1.16 -1.36 1.35
C VAL A 108 1.36 -0.01 0.65
N ASP A 109 0.77 1.06 1.18
CA ASP A 109 0.86 2.39 0.56
C ASP A 109 2.31 2.91 0.60
N LYS A 110 3.05 2.65 1.68
CA LYS A 110 4.48 2.94 1.80
C LYS A 110 5.32 2.14 0.79
N ALA A 111 5.06 0.84 0.63
CA ALA A 111 5.74 0.02 -0.37
C ALA A 111 5.52 0.53 -1.79
N LYS A 112 4.30 1.02 -2.12
CA LYS A 112 4.01 1.66 -3.41
C LYS A 112 4.80 2.96 -3.60
N ALA A 113 4.88 3.80 -2.56
CA ALA A 113 5.65 5.04 -2.61
C ALA A 113 7.15 4.76 -2.80
N GLU A 114 7.71 3.77 -2.11
CA GLU A 114 9.09 3.33 -2.26
C GLU A 114 9.38 2.80 -3.67
N ALA A 115 8.49 1.98 -4.23
CA ALA A 115 8.61 1.46 -5.58
C ALA A 115 8.60 2.59 -6.61
N ALA A 116 7.67 3.54 -6.48
CA ALA A 116 7.59 4.71 -7.37
C ALA A 116 8.87 5.55 -7.30
N LYS A 117 9.40 5.79 -6.10
CA LYS A 117 10.66 6.51 -5.92
C LYS A 117 11.83 5.79 -6.58
N GLN A 118 11.97 4.47 -6.40
CA GLN A 118 13.06 3.68 -7.00
C GLN A 118 13.02 3.77 -8.53
N VAL A 119 11.85 3.69 -9.14
CA VAL A 119 11.68 3.85 -10.59
C VAL A 119 12.02 5.28 -11.04
N ALA A 120 11.59 6.28 -10.28
CA ALA A 120 11.91 7.68 -10.58
C ALA A 120 13.41 7.95 -10.46
N ASP A 121 14.07 7.46 -9.40
CA ASP A 121 15.52 7.58 -9.21
C ASP A 121 16.29 6.97 -10.40
N ALA A 122 15.93 5.74 -10.81
CA ALA A 122 16.55 5.09 -11.97
C ALA A 122 16.37 5.88 -13.28
N ARG A 123 15.19 6.51 -13.48
CA ARG A 123 14.94 7.39 -14.62
C ARG A 123 15.76 8.67 -14.55
N CYS A 124 15.97 9.23 -13.35
CA CYS A 124 16.78 10.42 -13.14
C CYS A 124 18.25 10.19 -13.52
N GLU A 125 18.76 8.96 -13.45
CA GLU A 125 20.13 8.62 -13.88
C GLU A 125 20.38 8.94 -15.37
N SER A 126 19.35 9.01 -16.20
CA SER A 126 19.49 9.44 -17.60
C SER A 126 19.81 10.92 -17.77
N GLN A 127 19.69 11.70 -16.72
CA GLN A 127 19.93 13.13 -16.72
C GLN A 127 21.31 13.45 -16.13
N ALA A 128 21.88 14.58 -16.50
CA ALA A 128 23.19 15.03 -16.02
C ALA A 128 23.11 16.38 -15.29
N GLY A 129 24.09 16.63 -14.43
CA GLY A 129 24.25 17.92 -13.77
C GLY A 129 23.07 18.32 -12.90
N ASP A 130 22.62 19.56 -13.03
CA ASP A 130 21.54 20.10 -12.19
C ASP A 130 20.16 19.49 -12.52
N ALA A 131 19.94 19.04 -13.76
CA ALA A 131 18.71 18.35 -14.14
C ALA A 131 18.56 17.03 -13.37
N ASN A 132 19.62 16.27 -13.20
CA ASN A 132 19.61 15.05 -12.38
C ASN A 132 19.27 15.38 -10.91
N LYS A 133 19.93 16.39 -10.32
CA LYS A 133 19.67 16.80 -8.94
C LYS A 133 18.21 17.22 -8.73
N GLN A 134 17.66 18.00 -9.68
CA GLN A 134 16.27 18.43 -9.61
C GLN A 134 15.29 17.26 -9.75
N CYS A 135 15.57 16.31 -10.65
CA CYS A 135 14.79 15.10 -10.82
C CYS A 135 14.73 14.28 -9.52
N LEU A 136 15.90 14.02 -8.90
CA LEU A 136 15.99 13.28 -7.64
C LEU A 136 15.29 14.01 -6.48
N ALA A 137 15.39 15.35 -6.44
CA ALA A 137 14.69 16.14 -5.43
C ALA A 137 13.16 16.04 -5.59
N THR A 138 12.67 16.05 -6.82
CA THR A 138 11.24 15.85 -7.13
C THR A 138 10.80 14.44 -6.72
N ALA A 139 11.54 13.41 -7.11
CA ALA A 139 11.24 12.01 -6.74
C ALA A 139 11.17 11.83 -5.21
N LYS A 140 12.08 12.51 -4.48
CA LYS A 140 12.06 12.50 -3.01
C LYS A 140 10.82 13.23 -2.47
N ALA A 141 10.49 14.39 -2.99
CA ALA A 141 9.33 15.16 -2.53
C ALA A 141 8.01 14.41 -2.75
N ASP A 142 7.87 13.75 -3.90
CA ASP A 142 6.70 12.91 -4.22
C ASP A 142 6.59 11.71 -3.26
N TYR A 143 7.71 11.07 -2.96
CA TYR A 143 7.77 9.99 -1.96
C TYR A 143 7.35 10.50 -0.57
N ASP A 144 7.95 11.59 -0.10
CA ASP A 144 7.65 12.15 1.22
C ASP A 144 6.16 12.53 1.33
N ALA A 145 5.58 13.11 0.28
CA ALA A 145 4.16 13.46 0.22
C ALA A 145 3.26 12.21 0.26
N ALA A 146 3.61 11.16 -0.51
CA ALA A 146 2.85 9.92 -0.54
C ALA A 146 2.87 9.21 0.83
N VAL A 147 4.03 9.14 1.49
CA VAL A 147 4.17 8.53 2.83
C VAL A 147 3.42 9.35 3.88
N ALA A 148 3.48 10.68 3.81
CA ALA A 148 2.73 11.55 4.72
C ALA A 148 1.21 11.35 4.56
N ALA A 149 0.72 11.25 3.32
CA ALA A 149 -0.69 10.98 3.05
C ALA A 149 -1.13 9.60 3.55
N ALA A 150 -0.31 8.57 3.38
CA ALA A 150 -0.56 7.24 3.90
C ALA A 150 -0.60 7.24 5.44
N LYS A 151 0.36 7.93 6.07
CA LYS A 151 0.40 8.07 7.53
C LYS A 151 -0.83 8.79 8.07
N ALA A 152 -1.27 9.87 7.45
CA ALA A 152 -2.44 10.61 7.88
C ALA A 152 -3.71 9.76 7.87
N LYS A 153 -3.87 8.87 6.88
CA LYS A 153 -5.00 7.91 6.85
C LYS A 153 -4.93 6.92 7.99
N ASN A 154 -3.74 6.39 8.29
CA ASN A 154 -3.54 5.47 9.40
C ASN A 154 -3.83 6.14 10.75
N ASP A 155 -3.24 7.31 10.98
CA ASP A 155 -3.44 8.11 12.20
C ASP A 155 -4.93 8.44 12.43
N ALA A 156 -5.68 8.71 11.37
CA ALA A 156 -7.13 8.98 11.46
C ALA A 156 -7.93 7.76 11.98
N VAL A 157 -7.53 6.55 11.61
CA VAL A 157 -8.15 5.33 12.15
C VAL A 157 -7.80 5.15 13.62
N HIS A 158 -6.52 5.31 13.98
CA HIS A 158 -6.09 5.21 15.37
C HIS A 158 -6.75 6.26 16.29
N ALA A 159 -7.04 7.44 15.78
CA ALA A 159 -7.72 8.50 16.55
C ALA A 159 -9.22 8.23 16.74
N ALA A 160 -9.83 7.37 15.94
CA ALA A 160 -11.25 7.02 16.03
C ALA A 160 -11.54 5.87 17.02
N HIS A 161 -10.49 5.21 17.52
CA HIS A 161 -10.54 4.05 18.41
C HIS A 161 -9.79 4.27 19.70
#